data_43970460e7a1bb6fe3b30efe265b8ff5
#
_entry.id   43970460e7a1bb6fe3b30efe265b8ff5
#
_cell.length_a   1.000
_cell.length_b   1.000
_cell.length_c   1.000
_cell.angle_alpha   90.00
_cell.angle_beta   90.00
_cell.angle_gamma   90.00
#
_symmetry.space_group_name_H-M   'P 1'
#
loop_
_entity.id
_entity.type
_entity.pdbx_description
1 polymer ?
#
loop_
_entity_poly.entity_id
_entity_poly.type
_entity_poly.pdbx_seq_one_letter_code
_entity_poly.pdbx_strand_id
1 'polypeptide(L)'
;MKRRKVLIFTTMVAVGFIVSSCFKSTRSEFRSTEEKLPYFNKIVISAPVRVHFIQGDKSSIKIVNKNKHQGQIIKECHGGVLEISWNSVIKWNILKKSEKDVEVYVTSPDLIGVTLKGSGEFISSGKVDSDNLEITLAGSGDILFTDIICDKIKTNLRGSGDIKINNLQCLHSETTLMGSGDIKINSESSTTSDILLKGSGDIEINYNNANAINCKLEGSGDIELSGMAKTLNKQKRGSGDIDINKLRLKQ
;
A
#
# COMPACT_ATOMS: atom_id res chain seq x y z
N MET A 1 -69.59 53.13 -6.15
CA MET A 1 -69.29 54.46 -6.74
C MET A 1 -67.87 54.50 -7.26
N LYS A 2 -67.75 54.90 -8.56
CA LYS A 2 -66.57 55.36 -9.30
C LYS A 2 -65.40 54.34 -9.41
N ARG A 3 -65.18 53.62 -10.51
CA ARG A 3 -64.70 53.91 -11.88
C ARG A 3 -63.42 54.74 -11.91
N ARG A 4 -62.33 54.16 -12.48
CA ARG A 4 -61.48 54.62 -13.62
C ARG A 4 -60.28 53.69 -13.76
N LYS A 5 -60.21 52.90 -14.80
CA LYS A 5 -59.68 53.11 -16.17
C LYS A 5 -58.15 53.32 -16.21
N VAL A 6 -57.48 52.32 -16.70
CA VAL A 6 -56.66 52.19 -17.95
C VAL A 6 -55.40 53.08 -18.02
N LEU A 7 -54.27 52.47 -18.19
CA LEU A 7 -53.40 52.79 -19.33
C LEU A 7 -52.41 51.66 -19.62
N ILE A 8 -52.47 51.21 -20.84
CA ILE A 8 -51.53 50.32 -21.51
C ILE A 8 -50.29 51.14 -21.91
N PHE A 9 -49.07 50.67 -21.59
CA PHE A 9 -47.87 51.08 -22.26
C PHE A 9 -47.11 49.89 -22.77
N THR A 10 -47.25 49.64 -24.03
CA THR A 10 -46.39 48.82 -24.87
C THR A 10 -45.05 49.56 -25.08
N THR A 11 -43.97 48.95 -24.63
CA THR A 11 -42.63 49.27 -25.18
C THR A 11 -41.94 48.03 -25.59
N MET A 12 -41.79 47.96 -26.88
CA MET A 12 -40.97 47.05 -27.67
C MET A 12 -39.51 47.38 -27.40
N VAL A 13 -38.73 46.41 -26.92
CA VAL A 13 -37.24 46.53 -26.91
C VAL A 13 -36.59 45.20 -27.30
N ALA A 14 -36.05 45.30 -28.47
CA ALA A 14 -34.83 44.69 -28.99
C ALA A 14 -34.41 43.31 -28.52
N VAL A 15 -34.47 42.41 -29.44
CA VAL A 15 -33.77 41.13 -29.51
C VAL A 15 -32.26 41.37 -29.52
N GLY A 16 -31.62 41.15 -28.40
CA GLY A 16 -30.16 40.99 -28.31
C GLY A 16 -29.83 39.53 -28.37
N PHE A 17 -29.40 39.03 -29.50
CA PHE A 17 -28.74 37.72 -29.62
C PHE A 17 -27.42 37.76 -28.88
N ILE A 18 -27.41 37.27 -27.66
CA ILE A 18 -26.17 36.87 -27.01
C ILE A 18 -25.89 35.45 -27.44
N VAL A 19 -24.99 35.33 -28.43
CA VAL A 19 -24.35 34.06 -28.74
C VAL A 19 -23.46 33.70 -27.58
N SER A 20 -24.03 33.04 -26.61
CA SER A 20 -23.26 32.35 -25.58
C SER A 20 -22.57 31.17 -26.23
N SER A 21 -21.34 31.39 -26.69
CA SER A 21 -20.46 30.30 -27.07
C SER A 21 -20.24 29.43 -25.84
N CYS A 22 -21.02 28.35 -25.77
CA CYS A 22 -20.78 27.26 -24.83
C CYS A 22 -19.38 26.69 -25.15
N PHE A 23 -18.37 27.24 -24.51
CA PHE A 23 -17.07 26.58 -24.45
C PHE A 23 -17.27 25.30 -23.64
N LYS A 24 -17.60 24.21 -24.33
CA LYS A 24 -17.54 22.87 -23.76
C LYS A 24 -16.10 22.61 -23.38
N SER A 25 -15.73 22.99 -22.17
CA SER A 25 -14.57 22.40 -21.50
C SER A 25 -14.82 20.91 -21.44
N THR A 26 -14.22 20.17 -22.35
CA THR A 26 -14.12 18.72 -22.29
C THR A 26 -13.13 18.38 -21.17
N ARG A 27 -13.55 18.62 -19.93
CA ARG A 27 -12.94 17.99 -18.79
C ARG A 27 -13.27 16.51 -18.95
N SER A 28 -12.26 15.72 -19.30
CA SER A 28 -12.37 14.27 -19.26
C SER A 28 -12.73 13.89 -17.80
N GLU A 29 -14.01 13.61 -17.58
CA GLU A 29 -14.45 13.08 -16.29
C GLU A 29 -13.78 11.72 -16.11
N PHE A 30 -12.79 11.68 -15.20
CA PHE A 30 -12.26 10.44 -14.66
C PHE A 30 -13.41 9.72 -13.97
N ARG A 31 -13.97 8.68 -14.58
CA ARG A 31 -14.95 7.82 -13.92
C ARG A 31 -14.23 7.03 -12.82
N SER A 32 -14.28 7.55 -11.62
CA SER A 32 -13.93 6.82 -10.41
C SER A 32 -15.21 6.56 -9.64
N THR A 33 -15.66 5.33 -9.59
CA THR A 33 -16.81 4.93 -8.78
C THR A 33 -16.29 4.14 -7.59
N GLU A 34 -16.63 4.58 -6.39
CA GLU A 34 -16.42 3.80 -5.19
C GLU A 34 -17.49 2.72 -5.10
N GLU A 35 -17.06 1.49 -4.90
CA GLU A 35 -17.93 0.33 -4.78
C GLU A 35 -17.80 -0.29 -3.41
N LYS A 36 -18.92 -0.59 -2.77
CA LYS A 36 -18.97 -1.35 -1.52
C LYS A 36 -18.65 -2.81 -1.79
N LEU A 37 -17.81 -3.38 -0.96
CA LEU A 37 -17.46 -4.79 -1.00
C LEU A 37 -18.02 -5.54 0.21
N PRO A 38 -18.18 -6.87 0.13
CA PRO A 38 -18.29 -7.72 1.31
C PRO A 38 -17.09 -7.49 2.24
N TYR A 39 -17.24 -7.87 3.50
CA TYR A 39 -16.12 -7.80 4.45
C TYR A 39 -14.94 -8.64 3.97
N PHE A 40 -13.75 -8.05 4.06
CA PHE A 40 -12.47 -8.73 3.87
C PHE A 40 -11.45 -8.16 4.87
N ASN A 41 -10.46 -8.96 5.19
CA ASN A 41 -9.32 -8.58 6.04
C ASN A 41 -7.97 -9.04 5.45
N LYS A 42 -7.98 -9.62 4.25
CA LYS A 42 -6.77 -9.95 3.48
C LYS A 42 -6.85 -9.36 2.10
N ILE A 43 -5.70 -8.91 1.58
CA ILE A 43 -5.58 -8.36 0.23
C ILE A 43 -4.49 -9.13 -0.51
N VAL A 44 -4.83 -9.64 -1.69
CA VAL A 44 -3.90 -10.29 -2.63
C VAL A 44 -3.84 -9.47 -3.91
N ILE A 45 -2.65 -9.02 -4.29
CA ILE A 45 -2.42 -8.17 -5.46
C ILE A 45 -1.53 -8.95 -6.43
N SER A 46 -2.04 -9.21 -7.62
CA SER A 46 -1.31 -9.86 -8.73
C SER A 46 -1.31 -8.97 -9.99
N ALA A 47 -1.68 -7.70 -9.83
CA ALA A 47 -1.72 -6.71 -10.91
C ALA A 47 -0.58 -5.70 -10.75
N PRO A 48 -0.01 -5.15 -11.84
CA PRO A 48 1.02 -4.13 -11.79
C PRO A 48 0.39 -2.73 -11.55
N VAL A 49 -0.29 -2.57 -10.43
CA VAL A 49 -1.03 -1.36 -10.05
C VAL A 49 -0.53 -0.83 -8.71
N ARG A 50 -0.84 0.45 -8.44
CA ARG A 50 -0.63 1.03 -7.12
C ARG A 50 -1.91 0.90 -6.30
N VAL A 51 -1.82 0.20 -5.17
CA VAL A 51 -2.92 0.02 -4.21
C VAL A 51 -2.68 0.90 -2.99
N HIS A 52 -3.59 1.81 -2.73
CA HIS A 52 -3.63 2.64 -1.52
C HIS A 52 -4.62 2.04 -0.54
N PHE A 53 -4.16 1.70 0.66
CA PHE A 53 -4.99 1.14 1.71
C PHE A 53 -5.15 2.13 2.87
N ILE A 54 -6.37 2.17 3.42
CA ILE A 54 -6.68 2.86 4.67
C ILE A 54 -7.60 1.95 5.49
N GLN A 55 -7.26 1.71 6.74
CA GLN A 55 -8.17 1.04 7.67
C GLN A 55 -9.30 1.99 8.05
N GLY A 56 -10.56 1.55 7.94
CA GLY A 56 -11.74 2.37 8.18
C GLY A 56 -13.00 1.54 8.29
N ASP A 57 -14.13 2.14 8.66
CA ASP A 57 -15.35 1.45 9.10
C ASP A 57 -16.05 0.57 8.05
N LYS A 58 -15.67 0.65 6.78
CA LYS A 58 -16.39 -0.01 5.68
C LYS A 58 -15.43 -0.68 4.72
N SER A 59 -15.88 -1.78 4.12
CA SER A 59 -15.16 -2.42 3.03
C SER A 59 -15.56 -1.76 1.70
N SER A 60 -14.59 -1.15 1.02
CA SER A 60 -14.82 -0.52 -0.28
C SER A 60 -13.59 -0.57 -1.17
N ILE A 61 -13.82 -0.44 -2.47
CA ILE A 61 -12.78 -0.29 -3.49
C ILE A 61 -13.13 0.84 -4.44
N LYS A 62 -12.14 1.63 -4.83
CA LYS A 62 -12.25 2.67 -5.85
C LYS A 62 -11.08 2.54 -6.82
N ILE A 63 -11.37 2.34 -8.09
CA ILE A 63 -10.37 2.22 -9.14
C ILE A 63 -10.33 3.53 -9.93
N VAL A 64 -9.16 4.16 -9.97
CA VAL A 64 -8.89 5.39 -10.73
C VAL A 64 -7.94 5.04 -11.86
N ASN A 65 -8.46 5.08 -13.07
CA ASN A 65 -7.66 4.83 -14.28
C ASN A 65 -7.49 6.15 -15.03
N LYS A 66 -6.28 6.66 -15.09
CA LYS A 66 -5.93 7.92 -15.78
C LYS A 66 -5.95 7.77 -17.31
N ASN A 67 -5.96 6.55 -17.81
CA ASN A 67 -6.01 6.22 -19.24
C ASN A 67 -7.30 5.46 -19.58
N LYS A 68 -7.87 5.71 -20.76
CA LYS A 68 -9.16 5.17 -21.23
C LYS A 68 -9.24 3.65 -21.42
N HIS A 69 -8.22 2.90 -21.03
CA HIS A 69 -8.21 1.43 -21.14
C HIS A 69 -8.83 0.78 -19.90
N GLN A 70 -10.13 1.05 -19.70
CA GLN A 70 -10.93 0.37 -18.68
C GLN A 70 -11.15 -1.09 -19.09
N GLY A 71 -10.98 -2.02 -18.14
CA GLY A 71 -11.39 -3.41 -18.32
C GLY A 71 -10.32 -4.45 -18.06
N GLN A 72 -9.17 -4.05 -17.51
CA GLN A 72 -8.06 -4.99 -17.29
C GLN A 72 -7.89 -5.42 -15.83
N ILE A 73 -8.48 -4.70 -14.87
CA ILE A 73 -8.43 -5.09 -13.46
C ILE A 73 -9.62 -5.97 -13.13
N ILE A 74 -9.34 -7.17 -12.66
CA ILE A 74 -10.30 -8.08 -12.08
C ILE A 74 -10.19 -7.92 -10.56
N LYS A 75 -11.34 -7.76 -9.90
CA LYS A 75 -11.47 -7.73 -8.46
C LYS A 75 -12.46 -8.78 -8.02
N GLU A 76 -12.05 -9.60 -7.09
CA GLU A 76 -12.88 -10.63 -6.50
C GLU A 76 -12.77 -10.57 -4.98
N CYS A 77 -13.89 -10.74 -4.30
CA CYS A 77 -13.93 -10.73 -2.84
C CYS A 77 -14.64 -11.98 -2.33
N HIS A 78 -13.87 -12.95 -1.85
CA HIS A 78 -14.37 -14.23 -1.37
C HIS A 78 -13.66 -14.68 -0.09
N GLY A 79 -14.42 -15.22 0.86
CA GLY A 79 -13.84 -15.81 2.08
C GLY A 79 -12.99 -14.84 2.92
N GLY A 80 -13.31 -13.53 2.92
CA GLY A 80 -12.53 -12.53 3.63
C GLY A 80 -11.26 -12.08 2.90
N VAL A 81 -11.07 -12.46 1.63
CA VAL A 81 -9.93 -12.08 0.79
C VAL A 81 -10.41 -11.18 -0.36
N LEU A 82 -9.81 -10.01 -0.50
CA LEU A 82 -9.91 -9.18 -1.70
C LEU A 82 -8.74 -9.51 -2.64
N GLU A 83 -9.05 -10.08 -3.79
CA GLU A 83 -8.08 -10.35 -4.85
C GLU A 83 -8.16 -9.27 -5.95
N ILE A 84 -7.01 -8.66 -6.26
CA ILE A 84 -6.84 -7.66 -7.31
C ILE A 84 -5.88 -8.25 -8.33
N SER A 85 -6.39 -8.59 -9.51
CA SER A 85 -5.63 -9.24 -10.56
C SER A 85 -5.76 -8.52 -11.91
N TRP A 86 -4.94 -8.92 -12.87
CA TRP A 86 -4.90 -8.33 -14.19
C TRP A 86 -5.38 -9.33 -15.25
N ASN A 87 -6.31 -8.90 -16.10
CA ASN A 87 -6.75 -9.71 -17.23
C ASN A 87 -5.72 -9.66 -18.37
N SER A 88 -4.94 -10.72 -18.52
CA SER A 88 -3.89 -10.83 -19.56
C SER A 88 -4.39 -11.23 -20.96
N VAL A 89 -5.70 -11.43 -21.15
CA VAL A 89 -6.27 -11.94 -22.43
C VAL A 89 -6.25 -10.89 -23.54
N ILE A 90 -6.02 -9.62 -23.24
CA ILE A 90 -5.91 -8.57 -24.25
C ILE A 90 -4.48 -8.55 -24.81
N LYS A 91 -4.38 -8.95 -26.09
CA LYS A 91 -3.15 -9.07 -26.87
C LYS A 91 -2.15 -7.93 -26.67
N TRP A 92 -0.90 -8.29 -26.53
CA TRP A 92 0.35 -7.52 -26.38
C TRP A 92 0.61 -6.37 -27.36
N ASN A 93 -0.31 -6.01 -28.24
CA ASN A 93 -0.07 -5.05 -29.33
C ASN A 93 -0.30 -3.57 -28.97
N ILE A 94 -0.62 -3.24 -27.71
CA ILE A 94 -0.70 -1.83 -27.29
C ILE A 94 0.44 -1.56 -26.33
N LEU A 95 1.62 -1.62 -26.87
CA LEU A 95 2.90 -1.36 -26.23
C LEU A 95 3.03 0.09 -25.75
N LYS A 96 3.62 0.22 -24.56
CA LYS A 96 4.25 1.42 -24.01
C LYS A 96 3.33 2.51 -23.49
N LYS A 97 2.50 2.20 -22.48
CA LYS A 97 2.13 3.22 -21.50
C LYS A 97 2.34 2.69 -20.09
N SER A 98 2.90 3.53 -19.27
CA SER A 98 3.30 3.30 -17.90
C SER A 98 2.21 2.57 -17.10
N GLU A 99 2.53 1.40 -16.56
CA GLU A 99 1.70 0.60 -15.66
C GLU A 99 1.29 1.36 -14.38
N LYS A 100 1.96 2.49 -14.11
CA LYS A 100 1.71 3.40 -12.97
C LYS A 100 0.46 4.29 -13.11
N ASP A 101 -0.31 4.15 -14.20
CA ASP A 101 -1.48 5.00 -14.46
C ASP A 101 -2.78 4.51 -13.80
N VAL A 102 -2.76 3.36 -13.13
CA VAL A 102 -3.91 2.81 -12.42
C VAL A 102 -3.67 2.81 -10.92
N GLU A 103 -4.51 3.55 -10.22
CA GLU A 103 -4.52 3.62 -8.77
C GLU A 103 -5.78 2.95 -8.24
N VAL A 104 -5.62 2.10 -7.24
CA VAL A 104 -6.71 1.38 -6.57
C VAL A 104 -6.74 1.81 -5.11
N TYR A 105 -7.83 2.38 -4.67
CA TYR A 105 -8.04 2.79 -3.28
C TYR A 105 -8.89 1.74 -2.60
N VAL A 106 -8.43 1.21 -1.49
CA VAL A 106 -9.06 0.12 -0.75
C VAL A 106 -9.25 0.54 0.70
N THR A 107 -10.43 0.30 1.23
CA THR A 107 -10.73 0.50 2.66
C THR A 107 -11.30 -0.79 3.24
N SER A 108 -10.88 -1.16 4.44
CA SER A 108 -11.44 -2.27 5.22
C SER A 108 -11.37 -1.99 6.72
N PRO A 109 -12.31 -2.51 7.51
CA PRO A 109 -12.28 -2.37 8.98
C PRO A 109 -11.09 -3.04 9.65
N ASP A 110 -10.55 -4.06 9.03
CA ASP A 110 -9.43 -4.83 9.56
C ASP A 110 -8.48 -5.26 8.44
N LEU A 111 -7.20 -5.48 8.80
CA LEU A 111 -6.19 -5.98 7.88
C LEU A 111 -5.26 -6.97 8.59
N ILE A 112 -5.44 -8.26 8.32
CA ILE A 112 -4.58 -9.32 8.87
C ILE A 112 -3.58 -9.88 7.85
N GLY A 113 -3.66 -9.47 6.60
CA GLY A 113 -2.70 -9.92 5.59
C GLY A 113 -2.69 -9.13 4.30
N VAL A 114 -1.48 -8.90 3.78
CA VAL A 114 -1.22 -8.34 2.45
C VAL A 114 -0.25 -9.24 1.72
N THR A 115 -0.63 -9.65 0.51
CA THR A 115 0.25 -10.40 -0.39
C THR A 115 0.35 -9.65 -1.72
N LEU A 116 1.54 -9.17 -2.05
CA LEU A 116 1.85 -8.57 -3.34
C LEU A 116 2.68 -9.54 -4.17
N LYS A 117 2.16 -9.91 -5.35
CA LYS A 117 2.81 -10.78 -6.34
C LYS A 117 3.08 -9.96 -7.61
N GLY A 118 4.33 -9.94 -8.06
CA GLY A 118 4.71 -9.23 -9.29
C GLY A 118 5.33 -7.85 -9.03
N SER A 119 4.97 -6.83 -9.84
CA SER A 119 5.63 -5.51 -9.90
C SER A 119 4.74 -4.34 -9.44
N GLY A 120 3.61 -4.62 -8.81
CA GLY A 120 2.72 -3.60 -8.26
C GLY A 120 3.32 -2.89 -7.05
N GLU A 121 2.55 -1.96 -6.48
CA GLU A 121 2.92 -1.22 -5.28
C GLU A 121 1.74 -1.23 -4.29
N PHE A 122 2.02 -1.49 -3.01
CA PHE A 122 1.04 -1.37 -1.93
C PHE A 122 1.47 -0.30 -0.94
N ILE A 123 0.60 0.64 -0.66
CA ILE A 123 0.85 1.76 0.25
C ILE A 123 -0.27 1.84 1.28
N SER A 124 0.07 1.67 2.55
CA SER A 124 -0.81 2.03 3.67
C SER A 124 -0.38 3.37 4.25
N SER A 125 -1.16 4.42 4.01
CA SER A 125 -0.83 5.79 4.43
C SER A 125 -1.33 6.13 5.83
N GLY A 126 -2.20 5.31 6.40
CA GLY A 126 -2.73 5.46 7.75
C GLY A 126 -2.15 4.45 8.73
N LYS A 127 -2.64 4.54 9.96
CA LYS A 127 -2.36 3.54 10.99
C LYS A 127 -3.12 2.25 10.67
N VAL A 128 -2.44 1.11 10.80
CA VAL A 128 -3.04 -0.22 10.79
C VAL A 128 -2.95 -0.79 12.20
N ASP A 129 -4.10 -1.15 12.75
CA ASP A 129 -4.24 -1.75 14.09
C ASP A 129 -4.84 -3.14 13.92
N SER A 130 -4.09 -4.19 14.29
CA SER A 130 -4.47 -5.59 14.06
C SER A 130 -3.77 -6.50 15.06
N ASP A 131 -4.42 -7.54 15.55
CA ASP A 131 -3.77 -8.50 16.46
C ASP A 131 -2.59 -9.21 15.75
N ASN A 132 -2.82 -9.67 14.53
CA ASN A 132 -1.82 -10.39 13.72
C ASN A 132 -1.81 -9.86 12.30
N LEU A 133 -0.64 -9.45 11.79
CA LEU A 133 -0.47 -8.97 10.43
C LEU A 133 0.60 -9.78 9.69
N GLU A 134 0.25 -10.33 8.53
CA GLU A 134 1.19 -10.97 7.63
C GLU A 134 1.40 -10.12 6.37
N ILE A 135 2.65 -9.75 6.11
CA ILE A 135 3.07 -9.00 4.92
C ILE A 135 3.94 -9.92 4.06
N THR A 136 3.52 -10.16 2.84
CA THR A 136 4.28 -11.00 1.90
C THR A 136 4.46 -10.27 0.57
N LEU A 137 5.71 -10.07 0.18
CA LEU A 137 6.09 -9.61 -1.14
C LEU A 137 6.77 -10.75 -1.90
N ALA A 138 6.21 -11.11 -3.06
CA ALA A 138 6.75 -12.13 -3.95
C ALA A 138 6.90 -11.54 -5.36
N GLY A 139 8.04 -10.89 -5.63
CA GLY A 139 8.28 -10.23 -6.91
C GLY A 139 9.26 -9.06 -6.82
N SER A 140 9.01 -8.05 -7.64
CA SER A 140 9.84 -6.84 -7.78
C SER A 140 9.05 -5.56 -7.53
N GLY A 141 7.89 -5.67 -6.92
CA GLY A 141 7.07 -4.54 -6.48
C GLY A 141 7.48 -4.07 -5.10
N ASP A 142 6.77 -3.08 -4.56
CA ASP A 142 7.12 -2.44 -3.30
C ASP A 142 5.94 -2.44 -2.32
N ILE A 143 6.22 -2.61 -1.04
CA ILE A 143 5.24 -2.50 0.05
C ILE A 143 5.68 -1.43 1.04
N LEU A 144 4.82 -0.44 1.28
CA LEU A 144 5.04 0.62 2.25
C LEU A 144 3.92 0.67 3.28
N PHE A 145 4.27 0.60 4.56
CA PHE A 145 3.40 0.93 5.67
C PHE A 145 3.92 2.15 6.42
N THR A 146 3.01 3.08 6.72
CA THR A 146 3.36 4.27 7.51
C THR A 146 3.38 3.95 8.99
N ASP A 147 2.35 3.29 9.52
CA ASP A 147 2.21 3.01 10.95
C ASP A 147 1.48 1.67 11.18
N ILE A 148 2.06 0.81 12.01
CA ILE A 148 1.50 -0.50 12.37
C ILE A 148 1.54 -0.66 13.89
N ILE A 149 0.40 -1.05 14.46
CA ILE A 149 0.30 -1.55 15.82
C ILE A 149 -0.29 -2.97 15.77
N CYS A 150 0.41 -3.94 16.35
CA CYS A 150 -0.07 -5.32 16.38
C CYS A 150 0.58 -6.12 17.53
N ASP A 151 0.01 -7.27 17.86
CA ASP A 151 0.66 -8.22 18.76
C ASP A 151 1.75 -8.99 18.02
N LYS A 152 1.46 -9.44 16.80
CA LYS A 152 2.41 -10.19 15.98
C LYS A 152 2.43 -9.71 14.55
N ILE A 153 3.65 -9.49 14.03
CA ILE A 153 3.87 -9.24 12.60
C ILE A 153 4.78 -10.29 12.00
N LYS A 154 4.44 -10.72 10.78
CA LYS A 154 5.29 -11.54 9.94
C LYS A 154 5.53 -10.85 8.61
N THR A 155 6.80 -10.54 8.33
CA THR A 155 7.23 -9.86 7.11
C THR A 155 8.09 -10.80 6.26
N ASN A 156 7.61 -11.13 5.07
CA ASN A 156 8.27 -12.03 4.14
C ASN A 156 8.56 -11.32 2.81
N LEU A 157 9.80 -11.26 2.41
CA LEU A 157 10.23 -10.81 1.10
C LEU A 157 10.87 -11.96 0.33
N ARG A 158 10.35 -12.22 -0.89
CA ARG A 158 10.91 -13.18 -1.86
C ARG A 158 10.99 -12.52 -3.22
N GLY A 159 12.16 -12.07 -3.60
CA GLY A 159 12.36 -11.37 -4.88
C GLY A 159 13.36 -10.24 -4.78
N SER A 160 13.11 -9.17 -5.55
CA SER A 160 14.00 -8.01 -5.70
C SER A 160 13.27 -6.68 -5.45
N GLY A 161 12.06 -6.72 -4.94
CA GLY A 161 11.32 -5.54 -4.51
C GLY A 161 11.61 -5.22 -3.06
N ASP A 162 11.01 -4.14 -2.53
CA ASP A 162 11.32 -3.62 -1.21
C ASP A 162 10.11 -3.61 -0.26
N ILE A 163 10.37 -3.86 1.03
CA ILE A 163 9.37 -3.67 2.08
C ILE A 163 9.86 -2.61 3.05
N LYS A 164 9.04 -1.56 3.25
CA LYS A 164 9.33 -0.50 4.19
C LYS A 164 8.21 -0.31 5.20
N ILE A 165 8.57 -0.30 6.50
CA ILE A 165 7.66 0.00 7.61
C ILE A 165 8.24 1.19 8.38
N ASN A 166 7.57 2.36 8.30
CA ASN A 166 8.11 3.58 8.88
C ASN A 166 7.95 3.64 10.41
N ASN A 167 6.90 3.01 10.95
CA ASN A 167 6.68 2.93 12.39
C ASN A 167 6.01 1.59 12.73
N LEU A 168 6.65 0.80 13.58
CA LEU A 168 6.14 -0.50 14.04
C LEU A 168 6.12 -0.57 15.56
N GLN A 169 4.95 -0.84 16.13
CA GLN A 169 4.77 -1.22 17.53
C GLN A 169 4.22 -2.63 17.57
N CYS A 170 4.99 -3.59 18.10
CA CYS A 170 4.54 -4.98 18.19
C CYS A 170 5.13 -5.70 19.40
N LEU A 171 4.51 -6.81 19.78
CA LEU A 171 5.09 -7.71 20.78
C LEU A 171 6.10 -8.66 20.11
N HIS A 172 5.72 -9.24 18.98
CA HIS A 172 6.55 -10.23 18.28
C HIS A 172 6.69 -9.89 16.80
N SER A 173 7.91 -9.72 16.31
CA SER A 173 8.20 -9.55 14.90
C SER A 173 9.01 -10.71 14.34
N GLU A 174 8.59 -11.22 13.18
CA GLU A 174 9.32 -12.20 12.39
C GLU A 174 9.60 -11.59 11.01
N THR A 175 10.87 -11.41 10.66
CA THR A 175 11.28 -10.80 9.41
C THR A 175 12.15 -11.77 8.62
N THR A 176 11.72 -12.13 7.42
CA THR A 176 12.43 -13.05 6.53
C THR A 176 12.64 -12.42 5.17
N LEU A 177 13.89 -12.36 4.72
CA LEU A 177 14.27 -11.98 3.37
C LEU A 177 14.92 -13.16 2.64
N MET A 178 14.37 -13.50 1.45
CA MET A 178 14.89 -14.52 0.54
C MET A 178 14.99 -13.92 -0.87
N GLY A 179 16.08 -13.24 -1.18
CA GLY A 179 16.21 -12.59 -2.48
C GLY A 179 17.31 -11.54 -2.50
N SER A 180 17.10 -10.50 -3.33
CA SER A 180 18.03 -9.39 -3.54
C SER A 180 17.37 -8.02 -3.33
N GLY A 181 16.14 -7.97 -2.86
CA GLY A 181 15.47 -6.75 -2.44
C GLY A 181 15.75 -6.44 -0.98
N ASP A 182 15.22 -5.32 -0.47
CA ASP A 182 15.56 -4.82 0.85
C ASP A 182 14.35 -4.75 1.79
N ILE A 183 14.60 -4.94 3.09
CA ILE A 183 13.60 -4.72 4.14
C ILE A 183 14.10 -3.64 5.09
N LYS A 184 13.30 -2.57 5.25
CA LYS A 184 13.59 -1.48 6.18
C LYS A 184 12.47 -1.28 7.19
N ILE A 185 12.78 -1.38 8.49
CA ILE A 185 11.80 -1.27 9.58
C ILE A 185 12.30 -0.31 10.65
N ASN A 186 11.46 0.67 11.05
CA ASN A 186 11.66 1.40 12.29
C ASN A 186 10.73 0.83 13.36
N SER A 187 11.29 0.17 14.37
CA SER A 187 10.57 -0.47 15.47
C SER A 187 10.59 0.39 16.71
N GLU A 188 9.45 0.96 17.09
CA GLU A 188 9.30 1.75 18.32
C GLU A 188 9.37 0.87 19.57
N SER A 189 8.77 -0.30 19.51
CA SER A 189 8.82 -1.27 20.59
C SER A 189 8.67 -2.70 20.09
N SER A 190 9.45 -3.62 20.66
CA SER A 190 9.34 -5.05 20.37
C SER A 190 9.76 -5.88 21.57
N THR A 191 8.98 -6.89 21.93
CA THR A 191 9.38 -7.87 22.95
C THR A 191 10.36 -8.88 22.36
N THR A 192 10.05 -9.43 21.19
CA THR A 192 10.98 -10.32 20.46
C THR A 192 11.02 -9.96 18.99
N SER A 193 12.20 -10.02 18.40
CA SER A 193 12.42 -9.81 16.97
C SER A 193 13.30 -10.93 16.42
N ASP A 194 12.72 -11.74 15.54
CA ASP A 194 13.39 -12.84 14.86
C ASP A 194 13.67 -12.44 13.41
N ILE A 195 14.95 -12.42 13.03
CA ILE A 195 15.40 -11.95 11.72
C ILE A 195 16.13 -13.08 10.99
N LEU A 196 15.74 -13.34 9.76
CA LEU A 196 16.38 -14.30 8.88
C LEU A 196 16.64 -13.69 7.50
N LEU A 197 17.91 -13.55 7.15
CA LEU A 197 18.34 -13.20 5.81
C LEU A 197 18.92 -14.42 5.10
N LYS A 198 18.32 -14.75 3.93
CA LYS A 198 18.81 -15.78 3.00
C LYS A 198 18.88 -15.19 1.59
N GLY A 199 19.96 -14.56 1.25
CA GLY A 199 20.06 -13.91 -0.06
C GLY A 199 21.21 -12.93 -0.15
N SER A 200 21.03 -11.94 -1.04
CA SER A 200 22.01 -10.89 -1.33
C SER A 200 21.44 -9.48 -1.13
N GLY A 201 20.19 -9.36 -0.72
CA GLY A 201 19.57 -8.10 -0.33
C GLY A 201 19.82 -7.80 1.14
N ASP A 202 19.39 -6.65 1.62
CA ASP A 202 19.73 -6.15 2.94
C ASP A 202 18.53 -6.02 3.86
N ILE A 203 18.76 -6.20 5.18
CA ILE A 203 17.76 -5.93 6.21
C ILE A 203 18.29 -4.83 7.12
N GLU A 204 17.58 -3.69 7.17
CA GLU A 204 17.87 -2.58 8.09
C GLU A 204 16.75 -2.45 9.11
N ILE A 205 17.06 -2.60 10.41
CA ILE A 205 16.07 -2.38 11.48
C ILE A 205 16.62 -1.44 12.52
N ASN A 206 15.88 -0.34 12.75
CA ASN A 206 16.17 0.58 13.84
C ASN A 206 15.21 0.33 15.00
N TYR A 207 15.75 0.06 16.18
CA TYR A 207 14.98 -0.23 17.40
C TYR A 207 15.03 0.95 18.36
N ASN A 208 13.89 1.56 18.67
CA ASN A 208 13.83 2.48 19.80
C ASN A 208 13.94 1.71 21.14
N ASN A 209 13.24 0.58 21.25
CA ASN A 209 13.33 -0.30 22.42
C ASN A 209 12.96 -1.75 22.08
N ALA A 210 13.95 -2.66 22.08
CA ALA A 210 13.72 -4.08 21.92
C ALA A 210 14.15 -4.86 23.18
N ASN A 211 13.44 -5.94 23.55
CA ASN A 211 13.89 -6.80 24.62
C ASN A 211 14.88 -7.85 24.09
N ALA A 212 14.48 -8.66 23.10
CA ALA A 212 15.31 -9.71 22.56
C ALA A 212 15.34 -9.68 21.03
N ILE A 213 16.52 -9.74 20.46
CA ILE A 213 16.75 -9.83 19.02
C ILE A 213 17.48 -11.14 18.73
N ASN A 214 16.92 -11.96 17.85
CA ASN A 214 17.56 -13.15 17.28
C ASN A 214 17.80 -12.89 15.79
N CYS A 215 19.04 -12.89 15.38
CA CYS A 215 19.44 -12.52 14.05
C CYS A 215 20.23 -13.65 13.39
N LYS A 216 19.78 -14.10 12.22
CA LYS A 216 20.44 -15.16 11.44
C LYS A 216 20.68 -14.70 10.02
N LEU A 217 21.94 -14.73 9.59
CA LEU A 217 22.38 -14.46 8.23
C LEU A 217 22.86 -15.76 7.57
N GLU A 218 22.24 -16.09 6.43
CA GLU A 218 22.62 -17.20 5.55
C GLU A 218 22.73 -16.69 4.09
N GLY A 219 23.76 -15.90 3.79
CA GLY A 219 23.85 -15.29 2.45
C GLY A 219 25.03 -14.32 2.31
N SER A 220 24.90 -13.42 1.33
CA SER A 220 25.91 -12.41 0.99
C SER A 220 25.44 -10.97 1.21
N GLY A 221 24.18 -10.77 1.52
CA GLY A 221 23.61 -9.48 1.91
C GLY A 221 23.89 -9.16 3.38
N ASP A 222 23.58 -7.96 3.80
CA ASP A 222 23.93 -7.46 5.12
C ASP A 222 22.70 -7.26 6.02
N ILE A 223 22.90 -7.37 7.34
CA ILE A 223 21.90 -7.03 8.33
C ILE A 223 22.44 -5.88 9.18
N GLU A 224 21.82 -4.69 9.08
CA GLU A 224 22.16 -3.53 9.90
C GLU A 224 21.13 -3.36 11.02
N LEU A 225 21.58 -3.43 12.29
CA LEU A 225 20.76 -3.21 13.47
C LEU A 225 21.24 -1.96 14.22
N SER A 226 20.30 -1.08 14.53
CA SER A 226 20.59 0.18 15.23
C SER A 226 19.63 0.43 16.37
N GLY A 227 19.96 1.40 17.24
CA GLY A 227 19.10 1.83 18.35
C GLY A 227 19.38 1.11 19.66
N MET A 228 18.35 0.57 20.34
CA MET A 228 18.48 -0.01 21.68
C MET A 228 17.81 -1.38 21.82
N ALA A 229 18.52 -2.33 22.45
CA ALA A 229 17.98 -3.64 22.81
C ALA A 229 18.51 -4.10 24.16
N LYS A 230 17.87 -5.11 24.80
CA LYS A 230 18.40 -5.74 26.03
C LYS A 230 19.32 -6.92 25.68
N THR A 231 18.88 -7.79 24.77
CA THR A 231 19.66 -8.98 24.39
C THR A 231 19.73 -9.12 22.87
N LEU A 232 20.87 -9.62 22.40
CA LEU A 232 21.09 -9.93 21.00
C LEU A 232 21.76 -11.31 20.88
N ASN A 233 21.13 -12.19 20.12
CA ASN A 233 21.72 -13.44 19.65
C ASN A 233 21.92 -13.35 18.13
N LYS A 234 23.14 -13.56 17.66
CA LYS A 234 23.46 -13.50 16.24
C LYS A 234 24.17 -14.75 15.75
N GLN A 235 23.75 -15.23 14.59
CA GLN A 235 24.36 -16.34 13.87
C GLN A 235 24.64 -15.95 12.43
N LYS A 236 25.85 -16.19 11.95
CA LYS A 236 26.27 -15.84 10.58
C LYS A 236 26.78 -17.09 9.87
N ARG A 237 26.27 -17.29 8.63
CA ARG A 237 26.79 -18.26 7.65
C ARG A 237 26.77 -17.59 6.27
N GLY A 238 27.91 -17.28 5.71
CA GLY A 238 28.01 -16.61 4.40
C GLY A 238 28.99 -15.45 4.42
N SER A 239 29.00 -14.68 3.32
CA SER A 239 29.94 -13.58 3.11
C SER A 239 29.46 -12.23 3.62
N GLY A 240 28.16 -12.04 3.76
CA GLY A 240 27.56 -10.79 4.24
C GLY A 240 27.88 -10.49 5.70
N ASP A 241 27.51 -9.33 6.19
CA ASP A 241 27.81 -8.90 7.56
C ASP A 241 26.57 -8.62 8.41
N ILE A 242 26.73 -8.77 9.74
CA ILE A 242 25.74 -8.34 10.73
C ILE A 242 26.33 -7.13 11.45
N ASP A 243 25.99 -5.93 10.98
CA ASP A 243 26.46 -4.67 11.56
C ASP A 243 25.56 -4.25 12.72
N ILE A 244 26.17 -4.11 13.90
CA ILE A 244 25.56 -3.69 15.14
C ILE A 244 26.27 -2.47 15.76
N ASN A 245 27.10 -1.78 15.01
CA ASN A 245 27.91 -0.66 15.52
C ASN A 245 27.05 0.48 16.09
N LYS A 246 25.82 0.59 15.60
CA LYS A 246 24.83 1.59 16.04
C LYS A 246 23.81 1.03 17.06
N LEU A 247 23.93 -0.25 17.47
CA LEU A 247 23.05 -0.89 18.43
C LEU A 247 23.64 -0.82 19.85
N ARG A 248 22.88 -0.27 20.78
CA ARG A 248 23.27 -0.22 22.20
C ARG A 248 22.54 -1.29 22.99
N LEU A 249 23.27 -2.16 23.66
CA LEU A 249 22.69 -3.14 24.58
C LEU A 249 22.56 -2.50 25.98
N LYS A 250 21.31 -2.47 26.49
CA LYS A 250 21.03 -2.01 27.88
C LYS A 250 21.51 -3.09 28.84
N GLN A 251 22.29 -2.70 29.81
CA GLN A 251 22.62 -3.52 30.99
C GLN A 251 21.44 -3.62 31.94
#